data_6a5b52f6c934c5fa519da094ee178acd
#
_entry.id   6a5b52f6c934c5fa519da094ee178acd
#
_cell.length_a   1.000
_cell.length_b   1.000
_cell.length_c   1.000
_cell.angle_alpha   90.00
_cell.angle_beta   90.00
_cell.angle_gamma   90.00
#
_symmetry.space_group_name_H-M   'P 1'
#
loop_
_entity.id
_entity.type
_entity.pdbx_description
1 polymer ?
#
loop_
_entity_poly.entity_id
_entity_poly.type
_entity_poly.pdbx_seq_one_letter_code
_entity_poly.pdbx_strand_id
1 'polypeptide(L)'
;PVKWIIPGLLPAGLALFAGPSKAGKSWLTLWLCLQIAQGNPVWNREIEPRTVIYFSLEDTFNRLQNRIFQLIDGGDAPERLILQTECPSIGQGLEEQVDSLVHTYSDVGLIVIDTLQKVRLSDGNGGMYANDYKEAGSLKKLADKYGICILLIHHLRKQSASDPFDQISGSTGLMGVADTSWVMQRKRMSQTADILLTGRDMDDRTLHLREENCVWTLEDEETAEEREIKAVPDYLWKAAKYIESVGNWQG
;
A
#
# COMPACT_ATOMS: atom_id res chain seq x y z
N PRO A 1 -12.83 14.59 9.72
CA PRO A 1 -11.66 14.67 8.84
C PRO A 1 -10.95 13.34 8.81
N VAL A 2 -10.48 12.93 7.63
CA VAL A 2 -9.71 11.69 7.43
C VAL A 2 -8.40 11.81 8.21
N LYS A 3 -8.06 10.77 8.96
CA LYS A 3 -6.76 10.66 9.63
C LYS A 3 -5.78 9.99 8.66
N TRP A 4 -4.72 10.70 8.30
CA TRP A 4 -3.72 10.23 7.36
C TRP A 4 -2.48 9.70 8.08
N ILE A 5 -1.92 8.62 7.59
CA ILE A 5 -0.57 8.13 7.91
C ILE A 5 0.43 8.72 6.91
N ILE A 6 0.07 8.70 5.63
CA ILE A 6 0.76 9.43 4.57
C ILE A 6 -0.29 10.30 3.88
N PRO A 7 -0.22 11.64 4.01
CA PRO A 7 -1.24 12.55 3.49
C PRO A 7 -1.59 12.30 2.02
N GLY A 8 -2.88 12.10 1.74
CA GLY A 8 -3.40 11.85 0.39
C GLY A 8 -3.05 10.48 -0.22
N LEU A 9 -2.33 9.58 0.51
CA LEU A 9 -1.94 8.26 -0.01
C LEU A 9 -2.37 7.10 0.90
N LEU A 10 -2.17 7.23 2.21
CA LEU A 10 -2.43 6.16 3.16
C LEU A 10 -3.24 6.67 4.35
N PRO A 11 -4.57 6.50 4.35
CA PRO A 11 -5.42 6.85 5.49
C PRO A 11 -5.32 5.81 6.60
N ALA A 12 -5.82 6.14 7.79
CA ALA A 12 -6.19 5.16 8.79
C ALA A 12 -7.33 4.29 8.26
N GLY A 13 -7.34 3.01 8.65
CA GLY A 13 -8.26 2.00 8.13
C GLY A 13 -7.52 0.78 7.60
N LEU A 14 -8.20 -0.05 6.82
CA LEU A 14 -7.59 -1.22 6.20
C LEU A 14 -7.06 -0.85 4.81
N ALA A 15 -5.78 -1.11 4.58
CA ALA A 15 -5.13 -0.88 3.30
C ALA A 15 -4.59 -2.19 2.71
N LEU A 16 -4.66 -2.31 1.38
CA LEU A 16 -4.04 -3.40 0.63
C LEU A 16 -2.87 -2.85 -0.19
N PHE A 17 -1.75 -3.57 -0.20
CA PHE A 17 -0.66 -3.33 -1.14
C PHE A 17 -0.33 -4.61 -1.88
N ALA A 18 -0.77 -4.69 -3.12
CA ALA A 18 -0.61 -5.86 -3.97
C ALA A 18 0.41 -5.63 -5.09
N GLY A 19 0.96 -6.71 -5.61
CA GLY A 19 1.89 -6.66 -6.74
C GLY A 19 2.54 -8.01 -7.00
N PRO A 20 3.23 -8.18 -8.15
CA PRO A 20 3.91 -9.43 -8.49
C PRO A 20 4.94 -9.84 -7.43
N SER A 21 5.20 -11.14 -7.31
CA SER A 21 6.30 -11.62 -6.48
C SER A 21 7.63 -11.03 -6.97
N LYS A 22 8.50 -10.65 -6.03
CA LYS A 22 9.83 -10.05 -6.31
C LYS A 22 9.78 -8.69 -7.02
N ALA A 23 8.64 -7.99 -6.99
CA ALA A 23 8.53 -6.64 -7.54
C ALA A 23 9.21 -5.55 -6.68
N GLY A 24 9.56 -5.86 -5.43
CA GLY A 24 10.17 -4.90 -4.49
C GLY A 24 9.21 -4.39 -3.40
N LYS A 25 8.00 -4.94 -3.30
CA LYS A 25 7.00 -4.50 -2.29
C LYS A 25 7.56 -4.43 -0.87
N SER A 26 8.18 -5.52 -0.38
CA SER A 26 8.71 -5.57 1.00
C SER A 26 9.83 -4.56 1.24
N TRP A 27 10.65 -4.24 0.21
CA TRP A 27 11.66 -3.18 0.30
C TRP A 27 11.01 -1.81 0.41
N LEU A 28 10.06 -1.51 -0.48
CA LEU A 28 9.30 -0.27 -0.43
C LEU A 28 8.55 -0.11 0.90
N THR A 29 7.88 -1.18 1.33
CA THR A 29 7.13 -1.15 2.59
C THR A 29 8.04 -0.91 3.79
N LEU A 30 9.20 -1.58 3.85
CA LEU A 30 10.17 -1.39 4.93
C LEU A 30 10.73 0.04 4.93
N TRP A 31 11.03 0.59 3.74
CA TRP A 31 11.45 1.98 3.61
C TRP A 31 10.35 2.95 4.09
N LEU A 32 9.09 2.76 3.70
CA LEU A 32 7.96 3.57 4.19
C LEU A 32 7.83 3.48 5.72
N CYS A 33 7.98 2.28 6.29
CA CYS A 33 7.96 2.09 7.74
C CYS A 33 9.05 2.89 8.46
N LEU A 34 10.27 2.91 7.89
CA LEU A 34 11.37 3.71 8.41
C LEU A 34 11.06 5.22 8.35
N GLN A 35 10.56 5.71 7.21
CA GLN A 35 10.22 7.13 7.07
C GLN A 35 9.13 7.54 8.07
N ILE A 36 8.06 6.73 8.22
CA ILE A 36 6.97 6.99 9.17
C ILE A 36 7.47 6.96 10.61
N ALA A 37 8.31 5.98 10.97
CA ALA A 37 8.86 5.87 12.31
C ALA A 37 9.75 7.07 12.70
N GLN A 38 10.46 7.63 11.73
CA GLN A 38 11.34 8.79 11.90
C GLN A 38 10.62 10.14 11.71
N GLY A 39 9.44 10.16 11.09
CA GLY A 39 8.77 11.39 10.70
C GLY A 39 9.44 12.10 9.52
N ASN A 40 10.16 11.36 8.68
CA ASN A 40 10.78 11.90 7.48
C ASN A 40 9.74 12.02 6.35
N PRO A 41 9.86 13.04 5.48
CA PRO A 41 8.95 13.20 4.36
C PRO A 41 8.92 11.96 3.44
N VAL A 42 7.72 11.60 2.98
CA VAL A 42 7.52 10.57 1.96
C VAL A 42 6.99 11.22 0.69
N TRP A 43 7.74 11.14 -0.40
CA TRP A 43 7.34 11.64 -1.71
C TRP A 43 6.74 13.06 -1.64
N ASN A 44 7.51 14.00 -1.06
CA ASN A 44 7.17 15.42 -0.85
C ASN A 44 5.98 15.66 0.10
N ARG A 45 5.63 14.68 0.96
CA ARG A 45 4.58 14.80 1.97
C ARG A 45 5.20 14.78 3.35
N GLU A 46 4.93 15.83 4.12
CA GLU A 46 5.32 15.89 5.53
C GLU A 46 4.55 14.84 6.33
N ILE A 47 5.23 14.14 7.24
CA ILE A 47 4.68 13.05 8.03
C ILE A 47 4.95 13.29 9.51
N GLU A 48 3.93 13.06 10.34
CA GLU A 48 4.13 12.98 11.78
C GLU A 48 4.77 11.62 12.14
N PRO A 49 5.82 11.59 12.99
CA PRO A 49 6.41 10.34 13.43
C PRO A 49 5.38 9.51 14.21
N ARG A 50 5.28 8.21 13.88
CA ARG A 50 4.38 7.25 14.52
C ARG A 50 5.10 5.94 14.79
N THR A 51 4.66 5.22 15.81
CA THR A 51 5.11 3.84 15.98
C THR A 51 4.55 2.96 14.87
N VAL A 52 5.44 2.20 14.27
CA VAL A 52 5.15 1.24 13.20
C VAL A 52 5.45 -0.16 13.68
N ILE A 53 4.50 -1.06 13.52
CA ILE A 53 4.66 -2.49 13.83
C ILE A 53 4.68 -3.24 12.49
N TYR A 54 5.79 -3.93 12.21
CA TYR A 54 5.96 -4.65 10.96
C TYR A 54 6.09 -6.15 11.21
N PHE A 55 5.03 -6.89 10.89
CA PHE A 55 5.04 -8.34 10.84
C PHE A 55 5.62 -8.82 9.50
N SER A 56 6.89 -9.19 9.52
CA SER A 56 7.62 -9.71 8.37
C SER A 56 7.67 -11.23 8.43
N LEU A 57 6.69 -11.89 7.87
CA LEU A 57 6.43 -13.32 8.06
C LEU A 57 7.08 -14.22 6.99
N GLU A 58 7.74 -13.60 6.00
CA GLU A 58 8.49 -14.32 4.96
C GLU A 58 10.01 -14.16 5.10
N ASP A 59 10.46 -13.24 5.95
CA ASP A 59 11.88 -12.96 6.16
C ASP A 59 12.37 -13.45 7.52
N THR A 60 13.66 -13.80 7.60
CA THR A 60 14.32 -14.02 8.88
C THR A 60 14.75 -12.69 9.49
N PHE A 61 14.91 -12.65 10.82
CA PHE A 61 15.38 -11.46 11.54
C PHE A 61 16.70 -10.93 10.98
N ASN A 62 17.67 -11.82 10.70
CA ASN A 62 18.96 -11.42 10.11
C ASN A 62 18.81 -10.75 8.74
N ARG A 63 17.87 -11.21 7.92
CA ARG A 63 17.60 -10.60 6.61
C ARG A 63 16.98 -9.23 6.77
N LEU A 64 16.04 -9.05 7.70
CA LEU A 64 15.44 -7.75 8.03
C LEU A 64 16.49 -6.77 8.53
N GLN A 65 17.34 -7.21 9.46
CA GLN A 65 18.43 -6.39 9.97
C GLN A 65 19.36 -5.90 8.85
N ASN A 66 19.77 -6.79 7.95
CA ASN A 66 20.60 -6.41 6.81
C ASN A 66 19.91 -5.40 5.89
N ARG A 67 18.59 -5.57 5.64
CA ARG A 67 17.81 -4.60 4.84
C ARG A 67 17.73 -3.23 5.53
N ILE A 68 17.50 -3.21 6.82
CA ILE A 68 17.48 -1.96 7.60
C ILE A 68 18.83 -1.26 7.51
N PHE A 69 19.94 -1.97 7.72
CA PHE A 69 21.28 -1.37 7.60
C PHE A 69 21.53 -0.76 6.21
N GLN A 70 21.03 -1.38 5.14
CA GLN A 70 21.13 -0.80 3.81
C GLN A 70 20.29 0.46 3.63
N LEU A 71 19.13 0.55 4.31
CA LEU A 71 18.21 1.69 4.18
C LEU A 71 18.60 2.89 5.06
N ILE A 72 19.29 2.67 6.20
CA ILE A 72 19.65 3.73 7.16
C ILE A 72 21.10 4.20 7.02
N ASP A 73 21.84 3.68 6.03
CA ASP A 73 23.24 4.05 5.75
C ASP A 73 24.12 4.08 7.00
N GLY A 74 24.03 3.03 7.83
CA GLY A 74 24.86 2.83 9.02
C GLY A 74 24.42 3.58 10.28
N GLY A 75 23.25 4.21 10.27
CA GLY A 75 22.63 4.80 11.47
C GLY A 75 21.96 3.74 12.38
N ASP A 76 21.40 4.19 13.49
CA ASP A 76 20.59 3.35 14.37
C ASP A 76 19.14 3.21 13.84
N ALA A 77 18.57 2.03 14.00
CA ALA A 77 17.15 1.82 13.69
C ALA A 77 16.28 2.65 14.64
N PRO A 78 15.22 3.30 14.14
CA PRO A 78 14.36 4.12 14.98
C PRO A 78 13.63 3.27 16.03
N GLU A 79 13.57 3.74 17.27
CA GLU A 79 12.88 3.06 18.39
C GLU A 79 11.37 2.83 18.09
N ARG A 80 10.80 3.64 17.21
CA ARG A 80 9.40 3.54 16.79
C ARG A 80 9.14 2.47 15.72
N LEU A 81 10.17 1.74 15.25
CA LEU A 81 10.01 0.62 14.33
C LEU A 81 10.13 -0.71 15.08
N ILE A 82 8.99 -1.36 15.28
CA ILE A 82 8.88 -2.63 15.97
C ILE A 82 8.77 -3.74 14.93
N LEU A 83 9.71 -4.67 14.95
CA LEU A 83 9.75 -5.80 14.02
C LEU A 83 9.30 -7.08 14.69
N GLN A 84 8.45 -7.84 14.01
CA GLN A 84 7.98 -9.16 14.41
C GLN A 84 8.14 -10.12 13.23
N THR A 85 8.72 -11.30 13.46
CA THR A 85 8.89 -12.33 12.43
C THR A 85 7.88 -13.46 12.55
N GLU A 86 7.06 -13.43 13.60
CA GLU A 86 6.05 -14.42 13.89
C GLU A 86 4.78 -13.73 14.42
N CYS A 87 3.62 -14.29 14.11
CA CYS A 87 2.34 -13.92 14.72
C CYS A 87 1.35 -15.08 14.56
N PRO A 88 0.30 -15.14 15.41
CA PRO A 88 -0.82 -16.04 15.21
C PRO A 88 -1.59 -15.76 13.93
N SER A 89 -2.44 -16.70 13.51
CA SER A 89 -3.36 -16.50 12.40
C SER A 89 -4.56 -15.62 12.80
N ILE A 90 -5.22 -15.05 11.80
CA ILE A 90 -6.47 -14.30 11.95
C ILE A 90 -7.52 -15.22 12.61
N GLY A 91 -8.16 -14.72 13.67
CA GLY A 91 -9.13 -15.50 14.46
C GLY A 91 -8.52 -16.55 15.38
N GLN A 92 -7.19 -16.62 15.50
CA GLN A 92 -6.46 -17.53 16.39
C GLN A 92 -5.40 -16.80 17.24
N GLY A 93 -5.61 -15.51 17.54
CA GLY A 93 -4.75 -14.73 18.43
C GLY A 93 -4.08 -13.52 17.79
N LEU A 94 -4.17 -13.31 16.46
CA LEU A 94 -3.60 -12.13 15.81
C LEU A 94 -4.27 -10.84 16.31
N GLU A 95 -5.59 -10.86 16.44
CA GLU A 95 -6.37 -9.73 16.91
C GLU A 95 -5.99 -9.33 18.33
N GLU A 96 -5.82 -10.32 19.22
CA GLU A 96 -5.38 -10.12 20.60
C GLU A 96 -3.93 -9.60 20.67
N GLN A 97 -3.06 -10.09 19.79
CA GLN A 97 -1.68 -9.60 19.72
C GLN A 97 -1.64 -8.14 19.24
N VAL A 98 -2.41 -7.79 18.23
CA VAL A 98 -2.54 -6.41 17.73
C VAL A 98 -3.09 -5.51 18.85
N ASP A 99 -4.13 -5.94 19.55
CA ASP A 99 -4.72 -5.22 20.68
C ASP A 99 -3.67 -4.96 21.79
N SER A 100 -2.91 -5.98 22.17
CA SER A 100 -1.83 -5.86 23.15
C SER A 100 -0.73 -4.89 22.71
N LEU A 101 -0.30 -4.95 21.44
CA LEU A 101 0.75 -4.08 20.92
C LEU A 101 0.31 -2.61 20.87
N VAL A 102 -0.94 -2.35 20.46
CA VAL A 102 -1.49 -0.97 20.44
C VAL A 102 -1.63 -0.41 21.86
N HIS A 103 -1.89 -1.23 22.87
CA HIS A 103 -1.89 -0.78 24.27
C HIS A 103 -0.47 -0.58 24.82
N THR A 104 0.51 -1.34 24.34
CA THR A 104 1.91 -1.21 24.76
C THR A 104 2.56 0.07 24.21
N TYR A 105 2.23 0.44 22.99
CA TYR A 105 2.77 1.61 22.29
C TYR A 105 1.69 2.66 22.08
N SER A 106 1.82 3.82 22.72
CA SER A 106 0.77 4.85 22.80
C SER A 106 0.46 5.56 21.49
N ASP A 107 1.35 5.52 20.50
CA ASP A 107 1.28 6.32 19.26
C ASP A 107 1.38 5.46 18.00
N VAL A 108 0.88 4.23 18.06
CA VAL A 108 0.82 3.35 16.88
C VAL A 108 0.02 4.03 15.76
N GLY A 109 0.64 4.16 14.59
CA GLY A 109 0.00 4.70 13.39
C GLY A 109 -0.20 3.66 12.31
N LEU A 110 0.77 2.75 12.16
CA LEU A 110 0.79 1.77 11.10
C LEU A 110 1.12 0.38 11.64
N ILE A 111 0.35 -0.61 11.20
CA ILE A 111 0.66 -2.03 11.34
C ILE A 111 0.76 -2.62 9.95
N VAL A 112 1.87 -3.28 9.64
CA VAL A 112 2.07 -3.98 8.36
C VAL A 112 2.05 -5.48 8.58
N ILE A 113 1.36 -6.21 7.71
CA ILE A 113 1.36 -7.68 7.66
C ILE A 113 1.90 -8.12 6.31
N ASP A 114 3.13 -8.62 6.29
CA ASP A 114 3.83 -9.07 5.08
C ASP A 114 4.18 -10.58 5.18
N THR A 115 3.34 -11.46 4.65
CA THR A 115 2.20 -11.22 3.79
C THR A 115 0.89 -11.74 4.40
N LEU A 116 -0.24 -11.21 3.93
CA LEU A 116 -1.58 -11.66 4.32
C LEU A 116 -1.73 -13.21 4.25
N GLN A 117 -1.13 -13.85 3.24
CA GLN A 117 -1.20 -15.31 3.07
C GLN A 117 -0.67 -16.10 4.27
N LYS A 118 0.26 -15.53 5.03
CA LYS A 118 0.89 -16.20 6.19
C LYS A 118 0.01 -16.19 7.44
N VAL A 119 -0.94 -15.28 7.53
CA VAL A 119 -1.84 -15.16 8.69
C VAL A 119 -3.22 -15.74 8.43
N ARG A 120 -3.49 -16.23 7.21
CA ARG A 120 -4.76 -16.84 6.85
C ARG A 120 -4.86 -18.28 7.34
N LEU A 121 -6.08 -18.68 7.74
CA LEU A 121 -6.36 -20.07 8.05
C LEU A 121 -6.51 -20.89 6.77
N SER A 122 -5.82 -22.02 6.69
CA SER A 122 -5.79 -22.88 5.50
C SER A 122 -7.12 -23.61 5.23
N ASP A 123 -8.03 -23.70 6.20
CA ASP A 123 -9.15 -24.66 6.23
C ASP A 123 -10.54 -24.00 6.37
N GLY A 124 -10.79 -22.94 5.62
CA GLY A 124 -12.14 -22.34 5.60
C GLY A 124 -13.11 -23.20 4.76
N ASN A 125 -14.09 -23.85 5.40
CA ASN A 125 -15.23 -24.53 4.76
C ASN A 125 -16.22 -23.58 4.02
N GLY A 126 -15.86 -22.31 3.85
CA GLY A 126 -16.60 -21.30 3.11
C GLY A 126 -16.00 -21.04 1.73
N GLY A 127 -16.77 -20.46 0.82
CA GLY A 127 -16.21 -19.98 -0.45
C GLY A 127 -15.10 -18.94 -0.18
N MET A 128 -14.10 -18.90 -1.05
CA MET A 128 -12.94 -17.98 -0.92
C MET A 128 -13.35 -16.53 -0.62
N TYR A 129 -14.38 -16.05 -1.28
CA TYR A 129 -14.94 -14.70 -1.09
C TYR A 129 -15.42 -14.44 0.36
N ALA A 130 -16.21 -15.38 0.93
CA ALA A 130 -16.78 -15.20 2.26
C ALA A 130 -15.68 -15.21 3.35
N ASN A 131 -14.66 -16.04 3.18
CA ASN A 131 -13.50 -16.09 4.08
C ASN A 131 -12.67 -14.82 3.97
N ASP A 132 -12.38 -14.35 2.75
CA ASP A 132 -11.65 -13.10 2.50
C ASP A 132 -12.36 -11.90 3.16
N TYR A 133 -13.68 -11.80 2.97
CA TYR A 133 -14.48 -10.74 3.55
C TYR A 133 -14.48 -10.78 5.09
N LYS A 134 -14.61 -11.97 5.68
CA LYS A 134 -14.62 -12.15 7.14
C LYS A 134 -13.26 -11.82 7.76
N GLU A 135 -12.17 -12.36 7.20
CA GLU A 135 -10.80 -12.16 7.69
C GLU A 135 -10.39 -10.68 7.58
N ALA A 136 -10.56 -10.08 6.40
CA ALA A 136 -10.29 -8.65 6.23
C ALA A 136 -11.19 -7.78 7.12
N GLY A 137 -12.45 -8.19 7.31
CA GLY A 137 -13.40 -7.49 8.17
C GLY A 137 -13.00 -7.45 9.65
N SER A 138 -12.32 -8.49 10.18
CA SER A 138 -11.81 -8.46 11.55
C SER A 138 -10.68 -7.46 11.72
N LEU A 139 -9.73 -7.43 10.77
CA LEU A 139 -8.63 -6.48 10.76
C LEU A 139 -9.10 -5.04 10.52
N LYS A 140 -10.10 -4.85 9.65
CA LYS A 140 -10.75 -3.54 9.46
C LYS A 140 -11.33 -2.99 10.76
N LYS A 141 -12.06 -3.84 11.53
CA LYS A 141 -12.62 -3.43 12.83
C LYS A 141 -11.55 -3.00 13.82
N LEU A 142 -10.39 -3.66 13.83
CA LEU A 142 -9.26 -3.26 14.67
C LEU A 142 -8.68 -1.91 14.22
N ALA A 143 -8.46 -1.75 12.91
CA ALA A 143 -7.99 -0.49 12.34
C ALA A 143 -8.90 0.68 12.72
N ASP A 144 -10.21 0.50 12.57
CA ASP A 144 -11.23 1.50 12.93
C ASP A 144 -11.27 1.78 14.43
N LYS A 145 -11.24 0.72 15.26
CA LYS A 145 -11.27 0.82 16.75
C LYS A 145 -10.15 1.71 17.27
N TYR A 146 -8.95 1.60 16.69
CA TYR A 146 -7.78 2.32 17.16
C TYR A 146 -7.44 3.56 16.33
N GLY A 147 -8.12 3.77 15.20
CA GLY A 147 -7.81 4.84 14.26
C GLY A 147 -6.37 4.75 13.73
N ILE A 148 -5.93 3.54 13.38
CA ILE A 148 -4.62 3.21 12.81
C ILE A 148 -4.79 2.68 11.38
N CYS A 149 -3.70 2.64 10.61
CA CYS A 149 -3.69 1.90 9.36
C CYS A 149 -3.19 0.46 9.59
N ILE A 150 -3.91 -0.53 9.06
CA ILE A 150 -3.43 -1.91 8.91
C ILE A 150 -3.20 -2.14 7.42
N LEU A 151 -1.93 -2.25 7.02
CA LEU A 151 -1.50 -2.46 5.64
C LEU A 151 -1.20 -3.94 5.39
N LEU A 152 -1.97 -4.56 4.51
CA LEU A 152 -1.82 -5.96 4.12
C LEU A 152 -1.04 -6.07 2.81
N ILE A 153 0.12 -6.71 2.87
CA ILE A 153 0.90 -7.02 1.65
C ILE A 153 0.33 -8.29 1.02
N HIS A 154 0.06 -8.22 -0.28
CA HIS A 154 -0.56 -9.33 -1.00
C HIS A 154 0.07 -9.58 -2.36
N HIS A 155 -0.11 -10.78 -2.91
CA HIS A 155 0.37 -11.14 -4.24
C HIS A 155 -0.75 -11.07 -5.27
N LEU A 156 -0.41 -10.63 -6.49
CA LEU A 156 -1.32 -10.68 -7.62
C LEU A 156 -1.44 -12.11 -8.17
N ARG A 157 -2.60 -12.44 -8.74
CA ARG A 157 -2.79 -13.65 -9.56
C ARG A 157 -1.93 -13.55 -10.81
N LYS A 158 -1.55 -14.71 -11.36
CA LYS A 158 -0.78 -14.78 -12.62
C LYS A 158 -1.64 -14.48 -13.86
N GLN A 159 -2.96 -14.51 -13.73
CA GLN A 159 -3.87 -14.21 -14.83
C GLN A 159 -3.85 -12.70 -15.11
N SER A 160 -3.74 -12.34 -16.38
CA SER A 160 -3.89 -10.95 -16.80
C SER A 160 -5.36 -10.52 -16.71
N ALA A 161 -5.59 -9.31 -16.23
CA ALA A 161 -6.89 -8.64 -16.27
C ALA A 161 -6.73 -7.27 -16.93
N SER A 162 -7.81 -6.71 -17.45
CA SER A 162 -7.81 -5.36 -18.03
C SER A 162 -7.59 -4.29 -16.96
N ASP A 163 -8.16 -4.51 -15.77
CA ASP A 163 -7.91 -3.70 -14.58
C ASP A 163 -6.88 -4.40 -13.68
N PRO A 164 -5.76 -3.73 -13.33
CA PRO A 164 -4.77 -4.28 -12.41
C PRO A 164 -5.32 -4.67 -11.04
N PHE A 165 -6.34 -3.99 -10.55
CA PHE A 165 -6.98 -4.30 -9.27
C PHE A 165 -7.73 -5.64 -9.29
N ASP A 166 -8.24 -6.07 -10.44
CA ASP A 166 -8.89 -7.38 -10.61
C ASP A 166 -7.91 -8.55 -10.48
N GLN A 167 -6.60 -8.29 -10.54
CA GLN A 167 -5.57 -9.30 -10.33
C GLN A 167 -5.31 -9.60 -8.85
N ILE A 168 -5.84 -8.80 -7.93
CA ILE A 168 -5.71 -9.06 -6.48
C ILE A 168 -6.41 -10.39 -6.18
N SER A 169 -5.68 -11.36 -5.62
CA SER A 169 -6.22 -12.70 -5.34
C SER A 169 -7.31 -12.64 -4.27
N GLY A 170 -8.48 -13.25 -4.52
CA GLY A 170 -9.64 -13.10 -3.65
C GLY A 170 -10.38 -11.76 -3.81
N SER A 171 -10.09 -11.04 -4.86
CA SER A 171 -10.23 -9.61 -5.09
C SER A 171 -11.52 -8.95 -4.60
N THR A 172 -12.68 -9.48 -4.91
CA THR A 172 -13.96 -8.84 -4.59
C THR A 172 -14.23 -8.78 -3.08
N GLY A 173 -13.77 -9.80 -2.32
CA GLY A 173 -13.92 -9.81 -0.85
C GLY A 173 -12.97 -8.84 -0.16
N LEU A 174 -11.68 -8.87 -0.52
CA LEU A 174 -10.65 -8.01 0.08
C LEU A 174 -10.84 -6.55 -0.32
N MET A 175 -11.03 -6.27 -1.61
CA MET A 175 -11.27 -4.91 -2.12
C MET A 175 -12.54 -4.27 -1.55
N GLY A 176 -13.59 -5.07 -1.34
CA GLY A 176 -14.85 -4.57 -0.76
C GLY A 176 -14.73 -4.10 0.69
N VAL A 177 -13.76 -4.62 1.44
CA VAL A 177 -13.51 -4.26 2.84
C VAL A 177 -12.45 -3.17 2.98
N ALA A 178 -11.44 -3.14 2.12
CA ALA A 178 -10.35 -2.19 2.19
C ALA A 178 -10.82 -0.73 1.98
N ASP A 179 -10.22 0.20 2.69
CA ASP A 179 -10.43 1.65 2.52
C ASP A 179 -9.56 2.20 1.40
N THR A 180 -8.37 1.63 1.22
CA THR A 180 -7.48 1.98 0.11
C THR A 180 -6.74 0.75 -0.40
N SER A 181 -6.41 0.77 -1.67
CA SER A 181 -5.67 -0.31 -2.33
C SER A 181 -4.61 0.25 -3.24
N TRP A 182 -3.43 -0.33 -3.14
CA TRP A 182 -2.26 -0.03 -3.94
C TRP A 182 -1.91 -1.24 -4.79
N VAL A 183 -1.68 -1.05 -6.08
CA VAL A 183 -1.20 -2.09 -6.98
C VAL A 183 0.13 -1.67 -7.59
N MET A 184 1.19 -2.40 -7.28
CA MET A 184 2.50 -2.19 -7.85
C MET A 184 2.63 -2.93 -9.19
N GLN A 185 2.97 -2.19 -10.23
CA GLN A 185 3.32 -2.70 -11.54
C GLN A 185 4.81 -2.45 -11.81
N ARG A 186 5.59 -3.51 -11.99
CA ARG A 186 7.01 -3.43 -12.30
C ARG A 186 7.38 -4.48 -13.34
N LYS A 187 8.01 -4.05 -14.42
CA LYS A 187 8.64 -4.97 -15.36
C LYS A 187 9.91 -5.57 -14.74
N ARG A 188 10.19 -6.83 -15.04
CA ARG A 188 11.42 -7.48 -14.55
C ARG A 188 12.65 -6.68 -15.01
N MET A 189 13.63 -6.54 -14.11
CA MET A 189 14.88 -5.81 -14.32
C MET A 189 14.71 -4.30 -14.57
N SER A 190 13.49 -3.74 -14.44
CA SER A 190 13.28 -2.29 -14.48
C SER A 190 13.68 -1.66 -13.15
N GLN A 191 14.27 -0.48 -13.22
CA GLN A 191 14.48 0.41 -12.06
C GLN A 191 13.23 1.26 -11.77
N THR A 192 12.23 1.24 -12.64
CA THR A 192 10.99 1.99 -12.46
C THR A 192 9.82 1.06 -12.16
N ALA A 193 8.87 1.57 -11.40
CA ALA A 193 7.60 0.93 -11.13
C ALA A 193 6.50 1.96 -11.02
N ASP A 194 5.28 1.55 -11.36
CA ASP A 194 4.08 2.33 -11.13
C ASP A 194 3.33 1.76 -9.93
N ILE A 195 2.80 2.64 -9.06
CA ILE A 195 1.84 2.27 -8.03
C ILE A 195 0.53 2.95 -8.36
N LEU A 196 -0.46 2.15 -8.68
CA LEU A 196 -1.84 2.59 -8.87
C LEU A 196 -2.51 2.58 -7.51
N LEU A 197 -3.19 3.67 -7.18
CA LEU A 197 -3.90 3.85 -5.91
C LEU A 197 -5.36 4.12 -6.17
N THR A 198 -6.21 3.49 -5.37
CA THR A 198 -7.65 3.78 -5.28
C THR A 198 -8.09 3.71 -3.83
N GLY A 199 -9.10 4.47 -3.45
CA GLY A 199 -9.58 4.48 -2.07
C GLY A 199 -10.88 5.24 -1.89
N ARG A 200 -11.51 5.07 -0.73
CA ARG A 200 -12.81 5.69 -0.40
C ARG A 200 -12.71 7.19 -0.14
N ASP A 201 -11.55 7.63 0.36
CA ASP A 201 -11.33 9.00 0.83
C ASP A 201 -10.27 9.72 0.00
N MET A 202 -9.96 9.24 -1.18
CA MET A 202 -8.95 9.78 -2.08
C MET A 202 -9.31 9.55 -3.55
N ASP A 203 -8.87 10.45 -4.41
CA ASP A 203 -8.97 10.27 -5.86
C ASP A 203 -7.98 9.20 -6.35
N ASP A 204 -8.38 8.47 -7.38
CA ASP A 204 -7.50 7.51 -8.04
C ASP A 204 -6.29 8.22 -8.63
N ARG A 205 -5.11 7.63 -8.41
CA ARG A 205 -3.85 8.20 -8.91
C ARG A 205 -2.80 7.14 -9.21
N THR A 206 -1.80 7.52 -9.97
CA THR A 206 -0.63 6.72 -10.26
C THR A 206 0.62 7.44 -9.77
N LEU A 207 1.46 6.74 -9.01
CA LEU A 207 2.79 7.20 -8.63
C LEU A 207 3.81 6.51 -9.55
N HIS A 208 4.62 7.29 -10.24
CA HIS A 208 5.74 6.81 -11.03
C HIS A 208 7.01 6.86 -10.19
N LEU A 209 7.56 5.69 -9.87
CA LEU A 209 8.66 5.56 -8.94
C LEU A 209 9.92 5.04 -9.65
N ARG A 210 11.08 5.52 -9.19
CA ARG A 210 12.40 4.97 -9.52
C ARG A 210 13.05 4.35 -8.29
N GLU A 211 13.61 3.17 -8.45
CA GLU A 211 14.37 2.48 -7.41
C GLU A 211 15.87 2.69 -7.62
N GLU A 212 16.50 3.22 -6.59
CA GLU A 212 17.96 3.33 -6.49
C GLU A 212 18.40 2.88 -5.09
N ASN A 213 19.30 1.90 -5.02
CA ASN A 213 19.80 1.35 -3.76
C ASN A 213 18.69 0.93 -2.76
N CYS A 214 17.65 0.26 -3.28
CA CYS A 214 16.48 -0.17 -2.52
C CYS A 214 15.57 0.95 -1.99
N VAL A 215 15.86 2.20 -2.31
CA VAL A 215 15.03 3.37 -2.01
C VAL A 215 14.19 3.73 -3.24
N TRP A 216 12.92 4.07 -3.01
CA TRP A 216 11.99 4.42 -4.07
C TRP A 216 11.69 5.91 -4.05
N THR A 217 12.17 6.62 -5.06
CA THR A 217 11.93 8.06 -5.26
C THR A 217 10.75 8.29 -6.18
N LEU A 218 9.95 9.32 -5.90
CA LEU A 218 8.85 9.74 -6.77
C LEU A 218 9.41 10.55 -7.95
N GLU A 219 9.17 10.08 -9.17
CA GLU A 219 9.51 10.82 -10.41
C GLU A 219 8.35 11.68 -10.87
N ASP A 220 7.13 11.16 -10.83
CA ASP A 220 5.90 11.86 -11.25
C ASP A 220 4.69 11.28 -10.51
N GLU A 221 3.63 12.06 -10.42
CA GLU A 221 2.34 11.65 -9.88
C GLU A 221 1.25 12.19 -10.78
N GLU A 222 0.30 11.35 -11.18
CA GLU A 222 -0.82 11.75 -12.01
C GLU A 222 -2.16 11.26 -11.43
N THR A 223 -3.17 12.11 -11.52
CA THR A 223 -4.56 11.74 -11.21
C THR A 223 -5.19 10.94 -12.35
N ALA A 224 -6.34 10.30 -12.09
CA ALA A 224 -7.09 9.61 -13.14
C ALA A 224 -7.48 10.57 -14.29
N GLU A 225 -7.88 11.81 -13.95
CA GLU A 225 -8.25 12.84 -14.94
C GLU A 225 -7.04 13.26 -15.81
N GLU A 226 -5.88 13.50 -15.19
CA GLU A 226 -4.66 13.84 -15.94
C GLU A 226 -4.22 12.70 -16.85
N ARG A 227 -4.38 11.46 -16.40
CA ARG A 227 -4.09 10.26 -17.21
C ARG A 227 -5.02 10.15 -18.41
N GLU A 228 -6.33 10.39 -18.23
CA GLU A 228 -7.30 10.43 -19.34
C GLU A 228 -6.96 11.53 -20.33
N ILE A 229 -6.62 12.72 -19.85
CA ILE A 229 -6.19 13.85 -20.68
C ILE A 229 -4.93 13.49 -21.49
N LYS A 230 -3.91 12.91 -20.85
CA LYS A 230 -2.68 12.45 -21.54
C LYS A 230 -2.93 11.33 -22.56
N ALA A 231 -3.96 10.52 -22.35
CA ALA A 231 -4.33 9.45 -23.28
C ALA A 231 -5.05 9.94 -24.55
N VAL A 232 -5.51 11.21 -24.58
CA VAL A 232 -6.14 11.79 -25.77
C VAL A 232 -5.11 11.97 -26.87
N PRO A 233 -5.31 11.39 -28.07
CA PRO A 233 -4.35 11.51 -29.17
C PRO A 233 -4.09 12.97 -29.58
N ASP A 234 -2.86 13.29 -29.89
CA ASP A 234 -2.40 14.65 -30.28
C ASP A 234 -3.23 15.30 -31.40
N TYR A 235 -3.75 14.50 -32.33
CA TYR A 235 -4.56 15.03 -33.43
C TYR A 235 -5.91 15.57 -32.95
N LEU A 236 -6.48 15.02 -31.89
CA LEU A 236 -7.72 15.52 -31.29
C LEU A 236 -7.49 16.86 -30.60
N TRP A 237 -6.36 17.01 -29.89
CA TRP A 237 -5.96 18.30 -29.30
C TRP A 237 -5.74 19.37 -30.36
N LYS A 238 -5.12 19.01 -31.49
CA LYS A 238 -4.94 19.93 -32.64
C LYS A 238 -6.26 20.31 -33.26
N ALA A 239 -7.20 19.35 -33.38
CA ALA A 239 -8.53 19.60 -33.91
C ALA A 239 -9.33 20.54 -32.96
N ALA A 240 -9.30 20.29 -31.63
CA ALA A 240 -9.97 21.12 -30.65
C ALA A 240 -9.43 22.58 -30.69
N LYS A 241 -8.10 22.75 -30.68
CA LYS A 241 -7.46 24.09 -30.82
C LYS A 241 -7.81 24.78 -32.14
N TYR A 242 -7.93 24.03 -33.25
CA TYR A 242 -8.36 24.59 -34.53
C TYR A 242 -9.81 25.09 -34.45
N ILE A 243 -10.71 24.28 -33.88
CA ILE A 243 -12.12 24.68 -33.70
C ILE A 243 -12.23 25.92 -32.82
N GLU A 244 -11.52 26.00 -31.71
CA GLU A 244 -11.46 27.19 -30.86
C GLU A 244 -10.93 28.42 -31.61
N SER A 245 -9.91 28.27 -32.48
CA SER A 245 -9.30 29.36 -33.23
C SER A 245 -10.18 29.89 -34.35
N VAL A 246 -11.08 29.06 -34.93
CA VAL A 246 -11.96 29.44 -36.04
C VAL A 246 -13.21 30.15 -35.55
N GLY A 247 -13.49 30.17 -34.25
CA GLY A 247 -14.53 30.90 -33.54
C GLY A 247 -15.86 30.97 -34.24
N ASN A 248 -16.86 30.33 -33.68
CA ASN A 248 -18.31 30.39 -33.91
C ASN A 248 -18.91 29.04 -34.30
N TRP A 249 -19.13 28.20 -33.32
CA TRP A 249 -20.30 27.37 -33.37
C TRP A 249 -21.44 28.19 -32.71
N GLN A 250 -22.25 28.87 -33.54
CA GLN A 250 -23.61 29.16 -33.20
C GLN A 250 -24.42 27.91 -33.54
N GLY A 251 -24.75 27.11 -32.51
CA GLY A 251 -25.73 26.07 -32.56
C GLY A 251 -27.11 26.63 -32.37
#